data_c3aba5192ce1e2070ef0c0402454b287
#
_entry.id   c3aba5192ce1e2070ef0c0402454b287
#
_cell.length_a   1.000
_cell.length_b   1.000
_cell.length_c   1.000
_cell.angle_alpha   90.00
_cell.angle_beta   90.00
_cell.angle_gamma   90.00
#
_symmetry.space_group_name_H-M   'P 1'
#
loop_
_entity.id
_entity.type
_entity.pdbx_description
1 polymer ?
#
loop_
_entity_poly.entity_id
_entity_poly.type
_entity_poly.pdbx_seq_one_letter_code
_entity_poly.pdbx_strand_id
1 'polypeptide(L)'
;MKENSLPDKGVFSASPAPMGSPALGTVSARETSQAVIDVKTEKIVQFGLVVKDVNKVAIRFSEVFGTSWKFYEFRPKGIVLHGKELGDVDCVLKVAIGDMGGRSFKLIQPVSGPSTYMEFMNKYGEGFLYFSLGMVLEHDKYVAALKKAGVGIEMQGRLGRRAAFTILDTREDLGCYVEMISPGWHDSESNMQLTGIHEHRGPSIIDMTPPYFSGGKRINQVGIVLKDEKSAVKRYQELLNIGPWLVGPVAKKSEAFLDERPVSGAGMAGLHNDAAFGYLGDMQFELLKPAAGPSCHRKFLDKYGNGIQHVSFGRQPDYDRVIEATKKAGIHSEYSATLGGTVVVNYLAMQEPLGGFQLEITKNK
;
A
#
# COMPACT_ATOMS: atom_id res chain seq x y z
N MET A 1 -19.80 -49.21 0.56
CA MET A 1 -18.77 -48.41 -0.10
C MET A 1 -19.49 -47.33 -0.88
N LYS A 2 -19.54 -46.11 -0.38
CA LYS A 2 -20.02 -44.91 -1.08
C LYS A 2 -18.83 -43.97 -1.16
N GLU A 3 -18.38 -43.70 -2.37
CA GLU A 3 -17.34 -42.72 -2.65
C GLU A 3 -17.83 -41.30 -2.32
N ASN A 4 -17.11 -40.62 -1.43
CA ASN A 4 -17.29 -39.20 -1.19
C ASN A 4 -16.48 -38.42 -2.23
N SER A 5 -17.16 -37.88 -3.22
CA SER A 5 -16.61 -36.88 -4.13
C SER A 5 -16.39 -35.55 -3.39
N LEU A 6 -15.17 -35.07 -3.43
CA LEU A 6 -14.78 -33.71 -2.96
C LEU A 6 -15.47 -32.64 -3.83
N PRO A 7 -15.92 -31.53 -3.26
CA PRO A 7 -16.51 -30.45 -4.05
C PRO A 7 -15.45 -29.76 -4.91
N ASP A 8 -15.87 -29.44 -6.12
CA ASP A 8 -15.18 -28.77 -7.19
C ASP A 8 -14.54 -27.45 -6.72
N LYS A 9 -13.29 -27.23 -7.11
CA LYS A 9 -12.57 -26.01 -6.84
C LYS A 9 -13.19 -24.88 -7.66
N GLY A 10 -13.98 -24.04 -7.00
CA GLY A 10 -14.55 -22.85 -7.61
C GLY A 10 -13.45 -21.99 -8.25
N VAL A 11 -13.57 -21.82 -9.55
CA VAL A 11 -12.78 -20.88 -10.34
C VAL A 11 -13.09 -19.48 -9.84
N PHE A 12 -12.14 -18.86 -9.15
CA PHE A 12 -12.23 -17.45 -8.79
C PHE A 12 -12.20 -16.63 -10.08
N SER A 13 -13.34 -16.09 -10.47
CA SER A 13 -13.41 -15.10 -11.54
C SER A 13 -12.68 -13.84 -11.06
N ALA A 14 -11.57 -13.51 -11.70
CA ALA A 14 -10.96 -12.21 -11.57
C ALA A 14 -12.02 -11.15 -11.88
N SER A 15 -12.14 -10.13 -11.01
CA SER A 15 -13.00 -8.97 -11.29
C SER A 15 -12.61 -8.39 -12.66
N PRO A 16 -13.57 -8.14 -13.55
CA PRO A 16 -13.24 -7.62 -14.86
C PRO A 16 -12.58 -6.24 -14.71
N ALA A 17 -11.49 -6.02 -15.45
CA ALA A 17 -10.90 -4.71 -15.64
C ALA A 17 -11.99 -3.70 -16.04
N PRO A 18 -11.87 -2.40 -15.71
CA PRO A 18 -12.88 -1.41 -16.06
C PRO A 18 -13.10 -1.43 -17.58
N MET A 19 -14.27 -1.88 -18.00
CA MET A 19 -14.66 -1.90 -19.41
C MET A 19 -14.83 -0.48 -19.89
N GLY A 20 -14.06 -0.05 -20.87
CA GLY A 20 -14.20 1.25 -21.54
C GLY A 20 -12.91 2.00 -21.84
N SER A 21 -11.74 1.39 -21.67
CA SER A 21 -10.47 2.01 -22.07
C SER A 21 -10.19 1.82 -23.56
N PRO A 22 -9.72 2.86 -24.29
CA PRO A 22 -9.08 2.66 -25.56
C PRO A 22 -7.87 1.75 -25.36
N ALA A 23 -7.56 0.94 -26.35
CA ALA A 23 -6.59 -0.15 -26.34
C ALA A 23 -5.38 0.08 -25.42
N LEU A 24 -5.44 -0.46 -24.22
CA LEU A 24 -4.28 -0.61 -23.37
C LEU A 24 -3.34 -1.62 -24.03
N GLY A 25 -2.10 -1.19 -24.34
CA GLY A 25 -1.08 -2.10 -24.84
C GLY A 25 -0.70 -3.11 -23.77
N THR A 26 -0.83 -4.40 -24.05
CA THR A 26 -0.22 -5.42 -23.19
C THR A 26 1.29 -5.35 -23.41
N VAL A 27 2.05 -5.04 -22.37
CA VAL A 27 3.46 -5.39 -22.32
C VAL A 27 3.50 -6.88 -22.03
N SER A 28 3.44 -7.68 -23.12
CA SER A 28 3.72 -9.10 -23.05
C SER A 28 5.13 -9.27 -22.46
N ALA A 29 5.28 -10.21 -21.54
CA ALA A 29 6.58 -10.70 -21.14
C ALA A 29 7.25 -11.28 -22.43
N ARG A 30 7.96 -10.44 -23.18
CA ARG A 30 8.98 -10.94 -24.09
C ARG A 30 10.00 -11.65 -23.21
N GLU A 31 10.54 -12.77 -23.71
CA GLU A 31 11.61 -13.58 -23.13
C GLU A 31 12.50 -12.75 -22.20
N THR A 32 12.04 -12.58 -20.96
CA THR A 32 12.72 -11.80 -19.96
C THR A 32 13.79 -12.69 -19.37
N SER A 33 14.98 -12.19 -19.26
CA SER A 33 15.98 -12.71 -18.33
C SER A 33 15.23 -13.09 -17.04
N GLN A 34 15.50 -14.28 -16.52
CA GLN A 34 14.89 -14.78 -15.29
C GLN A 34 14.94 -13.65 -14.23
N ALA A 35 13.80 -13.34 -13.63
CA ALA A 35 13.73 -12.32 -12.59
C ALA A 35 14.70 -12.65 -11.44
N VAL A 36 15.18 -11.63 -10.75
CA VAL A 36 16.15 -11.78 -9.65
C VAL A 36 15.60 -12.68 -8.56
N ILE A 37 14.34 -12.44 -8.18
CA ILE A 37 13.57 -13.33 -7.29
C ILE A 37 12.15 -13.49 -7.84
N ASP A 38 11.50 -14.57 -7.47
CA ASP A 38 10.10 -14.83 -7.86
C ASP A 38 9.20 -14.76 -6.62
N VAL A 39 8.44 -13.68 -6.52
CA VAL A 39 7.50 -13.47 -5.41
C VAL A 39 6.05 -13.84 -5.76
N LYS A 40 5.80 -14.54 -6.87
CA LYS A 40 4.43 -14.91 -7.30
C LYS A 40 3.65 -15.73 -6.27
N THR A 41 4.36 -16.50 -5.45
CA THR A 41 3.78 -17.28 -4.34
C THR A 41 3.59 -16.46 -3.07
N GLU A 42 4.18 -15.27 -3.01
CA GLU A 42 4.07 -14.36 -1.87
C GLU A 42 2.80 -13.50 -1.98
N LYS A 43 2.48 -12.80 -0.91
CA LYS A 43 1.35 -11.87 -0.84
C LYS A 43 1.80 -10.61 -0.12
N ILE A 44 1.20 -9.49 -0.48
CA ILE A 44 1.26 -8.31 0.40
C ILE A 44 0.42 -8.61 1.63
N VAL A 45 1.06 -8.72 2.77
CA VAL A 45 0.38 -9.02 4.04
C VAL A 45 0.21 -7.78 4.91
N GLN A 46 1.10 -6.78 4.76
CA GLN A 46 1.11 -5.61 5.63
C GLN A 46 1.54 -4.35 4.89
N PHE A 47 1.01 -3.20 5.32
CA PHE A 47 1.48 -1.87 4.96
C PHE A 47 2.10 -1.20 6.18
N GLY A 48 3.27 -0.57 6.00
CA GLY A 48 3.94 0.23 7.02
C GLY A 48 3.73 1.73 6.79
N LEU A 49 3.19 2.42 7.79
CA LEU A 49 3.03 3.88 7.80
C LEU A 49 3.89 4.49 8.89
N VAL A 50 4.62 5.53 8.54
CA VAL A 50 5.33 6.37 9.51
C VAL A 50 4.38 7.46 9.98
N VAL A 51 4.24 7.61 11.30
CA VAL A 51 3.28 8.54 11.93
C VAL A 51 3.93 9.30 13.08
N LYS A 52 3.45 10.53 13.34
CA LYS A 52 3.94 11.38 14.43
C LYS A 52 3.46 10.92 15.80
N ASP A 53 2.23 10.42 15.85
CA ASP A 53 1.57 9.97 17.08
C ASP A 53 0.79 8.68 16.80
N VAL A 54 1.37 7.57 17.18
CA VAL A 54 0.81 6.24 16.92
C VAL A 54 -0.53 6.04 17.63
N ASN A 55 -0.72 6.61 18.82
CA ASN A 55 -1.97 6.45 19.57
C ASN A 55 -3.10 7.24 18.92
N LYS A 56 -2.84 8.50 18.57
CA LYS A 56 -3.83 9.37 17.92
C LYS A 56 -4.29 8.78 16.59
N VAL A 57 -3.34 8.35 15.76
CA VAL A 57 -3.65 7.79 14.44
C VAL A 57 -4.38 6.45 14.57
N ALA A 58 -3.95 5.55 15.45
CA ALA A 58 -4.61 4.26 15.68
C ALA A 58 -6.07 4.43 16.15
N ILE A 59 -6.33 5.34 17.09
CA ILE A 59 -7.70 5.64 17.57
C ILE A 59 -8.54 6.17 16.40
N ARG A 60 -7.98 7.06 15.58
CA ARG A 60 -8.72 7.58 14.43
C ARG A 60 -9.04 6.51 13.38
N PHE A 61 -8.12 5.57 13.12
CA PHE A 61 -8.42 4.38 12.32
C PHE A 61 -9.55 3.54 12.92
N SER A 62 -9.59 3.40 14.25
CA SER A 62 -10.67 2.68 14.93
C SER A 62 -12.03 3.35 14.69
N GLU A 63 -12.10 4.66 14.83
CA GLU A 63 -13.33 5.43 14.58
C GLU A 63 -13.80 5.32 13.12
N VAL A 64 -12.86 5.38 12.17
CA VAL A 64 -13.19 5.36 10.75
C VAL A 64 -13.53 3.96 10.26
N PHE A 65 -12.75 2.95 10.64
CA PHE A 65 -12.80 1.61 10.04
C PHE A 65 -13.13 0.49 11.03
N GLY A 66 -13.27 0.77 12.31
CA GLY A 66 -13.50 -0.26 13.32
C GLY A 66 -12.29 -1.13 13.65
N THR A 67 -11.09 -0.68 13.30
CA THR A 67 -9.85 -1.44 13.52
C THR A 67 -9.49 -1.50 15.01
N SER A 68 -9.16 -2.70 15.51
CA SER A 68 -8.54 -2.88 16.83
C SER A 68 -7.02 -2.92 16.71
N TRP A 69 -6.32 -2.49 17.76
CA TRP A 69 -4.88 -2.31 17.71
C TRP A 69 -4.17 -2.94 18.90
N LYS A 70 -2.99 -3.51 18.63
CA LYS A 70 -2.00 -3.88 19.65
C LYS A 70 -0.83 -2.91 19.57
N PHE A 71 -0.47 -2.31 20.70
CA PHE A 71 0.61 -1.33 20.80
C PHE A 71 1.86 -1.97 21.38
N TYR A 72 3.00 -1.57 20.84
CA TYR A 72 4.30 -2.09 21.22
C TYR A 72 5.33 -0.97 21.35
N GLU A 73 6.28 -1.14 22.27
CA GLU A 73 7.59 -0.52 22.16
C GLU A 73 8.52 -1.50 21.48
N PHE A 74 9.20 -1.06 20.44
CA PHE A 74 10.11 -1.87 19.66
C PHE A 74 11.52 -1.28 19.68
N ARG A 75 12.50 -2.08 20.08
CA ARG A 75 13.93 -1.72 20.13
C ARG A 75 14.71 -2.68 19.25
N PRO A 76 14.80 -2.45 17.94
CA PRO A 76 15.55 -3.31 17.03
C PRO A 76 17.02 -3.41 17.46
N LYS A 77 17.61 -4.58 17.29
CA LYS A 77 19.01 -4.86 17.58
C LYS A 77 19.78 -5.21 16.31
N GLY A 78 21.12 -5.02 16.33
CA GLY A 78 21.95 -5.33 15.17
C GLY A 78 21.51 -4.56 13.94
N ILE A 79 21.37 -3.24 14.07
CA ILE A 79 20.84 -2.39 13.00
C ILE A 79 21.87 -2.26 11.89
N VAL A 80 21.42 -2.51 10.67
CA VAL A 80 22.07 -2.09 9.43
C VAL A 80 21.24 -0.95 8.84
N LEU A 81 21.84 0.16 8.48
CA LEU A 81 21.20 1.32 7.87
C LEU A 81 22.02 1.76 6.65
N HIS A 82 21.37 1.90 5.48
CA HIS A 82 22.04 2.16 4.19
C HIS A 82 23.22 1.23 3.92
N GLY A 83 23.05 -0.05 4.26
CA GLY A 83 24.08 -1.08 4.10
C GLY A 83 25.23 -1.02 5.09
N LYS A 84 25.23 -0.09 6.07
CA LYS A 84 26.26 0.02 7.10
C LYS A 84 25.78 -0.58 8.42
N GLU A 85 26.59 -1.44 9.01
CA GLU A 85 26.35 -1.98 10.34
C GLU A 85 26.55 -0.90 11.41
N LEU A 86 25.51 -0.64 12.21
CA LEU A 86 25.54 0.28 13.34
C LEU A 86 25.63 -0.46 14.68
N GLY A 87 25.43 -1.78 14.66
CA GLY A 87 25.38 -2.59 15.87
C GLY A 87 24.16 -2.32 16.75
N ASP A 88 24.35 -2.40 18.06
CA ASP A 88 23.30 -2.18 19.05
C ASP A 88 23.24 -0.71 19.47
N VAL A 89 22.76 0.15 18.58
CA VAL A 89 22.45 1.55 18.89
C VAL A 89 21.08 1.66 19.56
N ASP A 90 20.88 2.67 20.39
CA ASP A 90 19.57 2.92 21.01
C ASP A 90 18.59 3.50 19.99
N CYS A 91 17.81 2.60 19.40
CA CYS A 91 16.72 2.95 18.48
C CYS A 91 15.40 2.54 19.12
N VAL A 92 14.50 3.49 19.30
CA VAL A 92 13.20 3.28 19.94
C VAL A 92 12.09 3.65 18.97
N LEU A 93 11.19 2.70 18.76
CA LEU A 93 9.99 2.86 17.94
C LEU A 93 8.76 2.54 18.79
N LYS A 94 7.72 3.38 18.70
CA LYS A 94 6.37 3.01 19.13
C LYS A 94 5.63 2.48 17.92
N VAL A 95 4.98 1.33 18.07
CA VAL A 95 4.34 0.61 16.97
C VAL A 95 2.92 0.24 17.37
N ALA A 96 1.97 0.42 16.44
CA ALA A 96 0.64 -0.18 16.55
C ALA A 96 0.40 -1.11 15.37
N ILE A 97 -0.14 -2.30 15.64
CA ILE A 97 -0.47 -3.30 14.62
C ILE A 97 -1.96 -3.60 14.71
N GLY A 98 -2.66 -3.48 13.59
CA GLY A 98 -4.09 -3.76 13.45
C GLY A 98 -4.42 -4.23 12.04
N ASP A 99 -5.60 -4.84 11.88
CA ASP A 99 -6.05 -5.39 10.60
C ASP A 99 -7.23 -4.60 10.05
N MET A 100 -7.17 -4.27 8.77
CA MET A 100 -8.22 -3.57 8.05
C MET A 100 -8.31 -4.08 6.61
N GLY A 101 -9.52 -4.38 6.16
CA GLY A 101 -9.76 -4.80 4.77
C GLY A 101 -8.95 -6.04 4.35
N GLY A 102 -8.67 -6.97 5.28
CA GLY A 102 -7.91 -8.18 5.03
C GLY A 102 -6.40 -7.98 4.88
N ARG A 103 -5.89 -6.83 5.32
CA ARG A 103 -4.45 -6.51 5.38
C ARG A 103 -4.09 -5.99 6.75
N SER A 104 -2.88 -6.33 7.20
CA SER A 104 -2.32 -5.76 8.42
C SER A 104 -1.79 -4.35 8.14
N PHE A 105 -1.93 -3.46 9.11
CA PHE A 105 -1.32 -2.14 9.12
C PHE A 105 -0.39 -2.02 10.31
N LYS A 106 0.81 -1.52 10.05
CA LYS A 106 1.81 -1.23 11.06
C LYS A 106 2.06 0.28 11.08
N LEU A 107 1.51 0.95 12.09
CA LEU A 107 1.80 2.37 12.33
C LEU A 107 3.09 2.45 13.13
N ILE A 108 4.02 3.30 12.71
CA ILE A 108 5.37 3.36 13.27
C ILE A 108 5.69 4.81 13.62
N GLN A 109 5.83 5.08 14.91
CA GLN A 109 6.31 6.36 15.42
C GLN A 109 7.78 6.21 15.79
N PRO A 110 8.72 6.80 15.04
CA PRO A 110 10.11 6.88 15.46
C PRO A 110 10.24 7.82 16.67
N VAL A 111 10.85 7.34 17.76
CA VAL A 111 11.03 8.09 19.00
C VAL A 111 12.48 8.60 19.12
N SER A 112 13.45 7.70 18.96
CA SER A 112 14.87 8.02 19.01
C SER A 112 15.72 7.06 18.19
N GLY A 113 16.95 7.48 17.92
CA GLY A 113 17.97 6.69 17.26
C GLY A 113 17.86 6.69 15.72
N PRO A 114 18.91 6.18 15.07
CA PRO A 114 19.01 6.16 13.62
C PRO A 114 18.08 5.08 13.03
N SER A 115 17.25 5.47 12.07
CA SER A 115 16.37 4.54 11.35
C SER A 115 15.81 5.18 10.09
N THR A 116 15.52 4.38 9.08
CA THR A 116 14.77 4.80 7.89
C THR A 116 13.44 5.47 8.25
N TYR A 117 12.80 5.05 9.34
CA TYR A 117 11.55 5.66 9.84
C TYR A 117 11.77 7.11 10.28
N MET A 118 12.85 7.40 11.01
CA MET A 118 13.19 8.76 11.44
C MET A 118 13.57 9.64 10.25
N GLU A 119 14.35 9.11 9.32
CA GLU A 119 14.74 9.84 8.10
C GLU A 119 13.53 10.16 7.23
N PHE A 120 12.62 9.19 7.06
CA PHE A 120 11.37 9.40 6.33
C PHE A 120 10.51 10.48 6.99
N MET A 121 10.31 10.41 8.32
CA MET A 121 9.55 11.40 9.07
C MET A 121 10.13 12.80 8.92
N ASN A 122 11.45 12.94 9.00
CA ASN A 122 12.14 14.23 8.88
C ASN A 122 12.05 14.81 7.46
N LYS A 123 12.09 13.97 6.44
CA LYS A 123 12.12 14.40 5.04
C LYS A 123 10.72 14.61 4.46
N TYR A 124 9.78 13.72 4.77
CA TYR A 124 8.48 13.67 4.12
C TYR A 124 7.29 13.88 5.07
N GLY A 125 7.51 13.71 6.38
CA GLY A 125 6.45 13.69 7.38
C GLY A 125 5.77 12.31 7.45
N GLU A 126 4.47 12.33 7.69
CA GLU A 126 3.66 11.10 7.79
C GLU A 126 3.34 10.50 6.42
N GLY A 127 3.26 9.19 6.33
CA GLY A 127 2.89 8.51 5.09
C GLY A 127 3.25 7.03 5.03
N PHE A 128 2.85 6.41 3.92
CA PHE A 128 3.26 5.04 3.60
C PHE A 128 4.75 4.96 3.33
N LEU A 129 5.42 4.03 3.99
CA LEU A 129 6.84 3.76 3.80
C LEU A 129 7.06 2.54 2.89
N TYR A 130 6.38 1.44 3.17
CA TYR A 130 6.59 0.17 2.48
C TYR A 130 5.31 -0.67 2.39
N PHE A 131 5.35 -1.65 1.49
CA PHE A 131 4.55 -2.85 1.63
C PHE A 131 5.43 -4.02 2.07
N SER A 132 4.85 -4.97 2.83
CA SER A 132 5.56 -6.12 3.36
C SER A 132 5.03 -7.42 2.77
N LEU A 133 5.94 -8.28 2.35
CA LEU A 133 5.67 -9.67 1.98
C LEU A 133 5.54 -10.58 3.22
N GLY A 134 5.79 -10.01 4.42
CA GLY A 134 5.77 -10.75 5.67
C GLY A 134 6.93 -11.72 5.79
N MET A 135 6.66 -12.89 6.38
CA MET A 135 7.67 -13.92 6.56
C MET A 135 7.91 -14.68 5.24
N VAL A 136 9.13 -14.53 4.72
CA VAL A 136 9.59 -15.16 3.47
C VAL A 136 10.55 -16.29 3.81
N LEU A 137 10.22 -17.52 3.41
CA LEU A 137 11.04 -18.69 3.75
C LEU A 137 12.44 -18.65 3.11
N GLU A 138 12.55 -18.11 1.90
CA GLU A 138 13.83 -17.95 1.19
C GLU A 138 14.47 -16.58 1.41
N HIS A 139 14.15 -15.91 2.54
CA HIS A 139 14.58 -14.55 2.85
C HIS A 139 16.05 -14.26 2.51
N ASP A 140 16.99 -15.04 3.08
CA ASP A 140 18.43 -14.79 2.91
C ASP A 140 18.90 -15.00 1.46
N LYS A 141 18.31 -15.97 0.77
CA LYS A 141 18.55 -16.21 -0.66
C LYS A 141 18.07 -15.03 -1.50
N TYR A 142 16.87 -14.51 -1.21
CA TYR A 142 16.29 -13.38 -1.91
C TYR A 142 17.11 -12.10 -1.66
N VAL A 143 17.46 -11.81 -0.41
CA VAL A 143 18.30 -10.66 -0.07
C VAL A 143 19.65 -10.75 -0.77
N ALA A 144 20.30 -11.92 -0.78
CA ALA A 144 21.58 -12.11 -1.45
C ALA A 144 21.48 -11.92 -2.98
N ALA A 145 20.41 -12.41 -3.61
CA ALA A 145 20.17 -12.25 -5.04
C ALA A 145 19.93 -10.78 -5.42
N LEU A 146 19.09 -10.09 -4.66
CA LEU A 146 18.80 -8.67 -4.86
C LEU A 146 20.04 -7.79 -4.66
N LYS A 147 20.86 -8.07 -3.65
CA LYS A 147 22.16 -7.37 -3.47
C LYS A 147 23.08 -7.55 -4.68
N LYS A 148 23.17 -8.75 -5.26
CA LYS A 148 23.94 -8.99 -6.49
C LYS A 148 23.39 -8.22 -7.68
N ALA A 149 22.08 -7.94 -7.71
CA ALA A 149 21.40 -7.13 -8.73
C ALA A 149 21.46 -5.62 -8.44
N GLY A 150 22.19 -5.19 -7.42
CA GLY A 150 22.41 -3.79 -7.08
C GLY A 150 21.34 -3.19 -6.15
N VAL A 151 20.40 -3.98 -5.63
CA VAL A 151 19.44 -3.52 -4.63
C VAL A 151 20.07 -3.56 -3.25
N GLY A 152 20.20 -2.41 -2.60
CA GLY A 152 20.76 -2.26 -1.26
C GLY A 152 19.80 -2.71 -0.15
N ILE A 153 20.35 -2.72 1.08
CA ILE A 153 19.55 -2.78 2.30
C ILE A 153 19.39 -1.35 2.78
N GLU A 154 18.15 -0.89 2.80
CA GLU A 154 17.79 0.40 3.37
C GLU A 154 17.88 0.35 4.90
N MET A 155 17.17 -0.60 5.50
CA MET A 155 17.29 -0.89 6.92
C MET A 155 17.11 -2.39 7.19
N GLN A 156 17.88 -2.92 8.11
CA GLN A 156 17.69 -4.26 8.66
C GLN A 156 17.86 -4.22 10.18
N GLY A 157 17.14 -5.08 10.88
CA GLY A 157 17.29 -5.23 12.32
C GLY A 157 16.67 -6.55 12.80
N ARG A 158 17.05 -6.98 13.99
CA ARG A 158 16.51 -8.20 14.60
C ARG A 158 15.21 -7.91 15.34
N LEU A 159 14.26 -8.85 15.20
CA LEU A 159 12.97 -8.89 15.89
C LEU A 159 12.99 -9.79 17.14
N GLY A 160 14.14 -10.34 17.47
CA GLY A 160 14.41 -11.31 18.52
C GLY A 160 15.75 -11.94 18.26
N ARG A 161 15.94 -13.20 18.67
CA ARG A 161 17.23 -13.91 18.44
C ARG A 161 17.43 -14.32 16.99
N ARG A 162 16.37 -14.77 16.31
CA ARG A 162 16.45 -15.48 15.03
C ARG A 162 15.83 -14.72 13.87
N ALA A 163 14.73 -14.01 14.09
CA ALA A 163 14.07 -13.27 13.03
C ALA A 163 14.69 -11.90 12.82
N ALA A 164 14.85 -11.53 11.55
CA ALA A 164 15.21 -10.20 11.12
C ALA A 164 14.13 -9.64 10.20
N PHE A 165 13.87 -8.34 10.30
CA PHE A 165 13.19 -7.61 9.25
C PHE A 165 14.24 -6.97 8.33
N THR A 166 13.93 -6.93 7.05
CA THR A 166 14.79 -6.29 6.04
C THR A 166 13.92 -5.40 5.17
N ILE A 167 14.21 -4.11 5.17
CA ILE A 167 13.66 -3.12 4.25
C ILE A 167 14.69 -2.97 3.13
N LEU A 168 14.26 -3.26 1.90
CA LEU A 168 15.09 -3.17 0.71
C LEU A 168 15.10 -1.74 0.18
N ASP A 169 16.24 -1.28 -0.32
CA ASP A 169 16.38 0.02 -0.99
C ASP A 169 15.79 -0.03 -2.40
N THR A 170 14.48 -0.02 -2.47
CA THR A 170 13.71 -0.15 -3.72
C THR A 170 12.90 1.11 -4.07
N ARG A 171 13.00 2.18 -3.26
CA ARG A 171 12.12 3.34 -3.42
C ARG A 171 12.29 4.05 -4.76
N GLU A 172 13.49 4.22 -5.24
CA GLU A 172 13.74 4.86 -6.55
C GLU A 172 13.31 3.97 -7.71
N ASP A 173 13.49 2.65 -7.58
CA ASP A 173 13.13 1.66 -8.60
C ASP A 173 11.62 1.38 -8.66
N LEU A 174 10.98 1.19 -7.49
CA LEU A 174 9.62 0.69 -7.36
C LEU A 174 8.63 1.74 -6.84
N GLY A 175 9.10 2.91 -6.47
CA GLY A 175 8.29 3.97 -5.85
C GLY A 175 8.08 3.81 -4.35
N CYS A 176 8.42 2.68 -3.77
CA CYS A 176 8.31 2.42 -2.34
C CYS A 176 9.35 1.40 -1.90
N TYR A 177 9.54 1.28 -0.60
CA TYR A 177 10.36 0.19 -0.05
C TYR A 177 9.56 -1.12 -0.02
N VAL A 178 10.28 -2.24 0.00
CA VAL A 178 9.74 -3.59 0.20
C VAL A 178 10.33 -4.15 1.49
N GLU A 179 9.46 -4.58 2.42
CA GLU A 179 9.88 -5.28 3.63
C GLU A 179 9.70 -6.79 3.47
N MET A 180 10.69 -7.53 3.96
CA MET A 180 10.65 -8.98 4.15
C MET A 180 11.09 -9.31 5.57
N ILE A 181 10.53 -10.39 6.14
CA ILE A 181 10.88 -10.89 7.47
C ILE A 181 11.44 -12.30 7.30
N SER A 182 12.60 -12.57 7.92
CA SER A 182 13.17 -13.92 7.92
C SER A 182 12.39 -14.86 8.85
N PRO A 183 12.42 -16.18 8.61
CA PRO A 183 11.84 -17.16 9.53
C PRO A 183 12.43 -17.06 10.94
N GLY A 184 11.65 -17.47 11.95
CA GLY A 184 12.06 -17.46 13.36
C GLY A 184 11.35 -16.43 14.24
N TRP A 185 10.29 -15.80 13.72
CA TRP A 185 9.47 -14.83 14.44
C TRP A 185 8.90 -15.29 15.79
N HIS A 186 8.66 -16.59 15.98
CA HIS A 186 8.09 -17.15 17.20
C HIS A 186 9.13 -17.36 18.34
N ASP A 187 10.21 -16.61 18.28
CA ASP A 187 11.22 -16.59 19.31
C ASP A 187 10.67 -15.89 20.58
N SER A 188 10.81 -16.52 21.74
CA SER A 188 10.35 -16.00 23.04
C SER A 188 11.06 -14.71 23.49
N GLU A 189 12.14 -14.30 22.83
CA GLU A 189 12.90 -13.10 23.15
C GLU A 189 12.65 -11.97 22.15
N SER A 190 11.38 -11.61 21.96
CA SER A 190 11.00 -10.49 21.11
C SER A 190 11.54 -9.16 21.63
N ASN A 191 12.14 -8.36 20.75
CA ASN A 191 12.49 -6.96 21.04
C ASN A 191 11.24 -6.03 21.00
N MET A 192 10.06 -6.61 20.85
CA MET A 192 8.79 -5.90 20.84
C MET A 192 8.04 -6.18 22.14
N GLN A 193 7.98 -5.18 22.99
CA GLN A 193 7.24 -5.25 24.26
C GLN A 193 5.81 -4.75 24.04
N LEU A 194 4.81 -5.59 24.32
CA LEU A 194 3.39 -5.17 24.30
C LEU A 194 3.16 -4.12 25.38
N THR A 195 2.65 -2.94 24.99
CA THR A 195 2.40 -1.81 25.91
C THR A 195 0.92 -1.52 26.07
N GLY A 196 0.06 -2.05 25.22
CA GLY A 196 -1.38 -1.85 25.30
C GLY A 196 -2.15 -2.56 24.20
N ILE A 197 -3.47 -2.64 24.43
CA ILE A 197 -4.43 -3.13 23.45
C ILE A 197 -5.59 -2.14 23.41
N HIS A 198 -6.00 -1.74 22.20
CA HIS A 198 -7.23 -1.00 21.96
C HIS A 198 -8.18 -1.88 21.17
N GLU A 199 -9.28 -2.27 21.79
CA GLU A 199 -10.36 -2.96 21.11
C GLU A 199 -11.43 -1.96 20.69
N HIS A 200 -11.69 -1.88 19.40
CA HIS A 200 -12.82 -1.08 18.92
C HIS A 200 -14.13 -1.78 19.28
N ARG A 201 -15.03 -1.04 19.89
CA ARG A 201 -16.38 -1.51 20.25
C ARG A 201 -17.39 -0.46 19.80
N GLY A 202 -18.24 -0.82 18.87
CA GLY A 202 -19.28 0.07 18.36
C GLY A 202 -19.23 0.26 16.84
N PRO A 203 -20.08 1.14 16.31
CA PRO A 203 -20.13 1.40 14.88
C PRO A 203 -18.90 2.21 14.44
N SER A 204 -18.40 1.91 13.23
CA SER A 204 -17.40 2.71 12.54
C SER A 204 -18.05 3.62 11.48
N ILE A 205 -17.34 4.68 11.07
CA ILE A 205 -17.81 5.60 10.03
C ILE A 205 -17.99 4.84 8.70
N ILE A 206 -17.00 4.04 8.34
CA ILE A 206 -17.06 3.10 7.21
C ILE A 206 -17.26 1.72 7.80
N ASP A 207 -18.43 1.15 7.63
CA ASP A 207 -18.72 -0.20 8.08
C ASP A 207 -17.90 -1.20 7.28
N MET A 208 -16.90 -1.79 7.93
CA MET A 208 -16.01 -2.80 7.38
C MET A 208 -16.56 -4.23 7.52
N THR A 209 -17.74 -4.40 8.12
CA THR A 209 -18.37 -5.70 8.25
C THR A 209 -18.69 -6.25 6.86
N PRO A 210 -18.11 -7.37 6.44
CA PRO A 210 -18.34 -7.87 5.10
C PRO A 210 -19.75 -8.39 4.98
N PRO A 211 -20.52 -8.03 3.95
CA PRO A 211 -21.45 -8.96 3.39
C PRO A 211 -20.59 -10.06 2.74
N TYR A 212 -20.60 -11.26 3.30
CA TYR A 212 -19.73 -12.38 2.97
C TYR A 212 -19.64 -12.77 1.49
N PHE A 213 -20.43 -12.17 0.61
CA PHE A 213 -20.52 -12.48 -0.81
C PHE A 213 -20.24 -11.33 -1.78
N SER A 214 -20.01 -10.12 -1.32
CA SER A 214 -19.85 -8.96 -2.22
C SER A 214 -18.46 -8.33 -2.21
N GLY A 215 -17.44 -8.97 -1.70
CA GLY A 215 -16.03 -8.54 -1.84
C GLY A 215 -15.68 -7.08 -1.46
N GLY A 216 -16.67 -6.31 -1.05
CA GLY A 216 -16.68 -4.87 -1.17
C GLY A 216 -15.86 -4.05 -0.18
N LYS A 217 -15.22 -4.67 0.80
CA LYS A 217 -14.45 -3.90 1.80
C LYS A 217 -13.09 -4.55 2.12
N ARG A 218 -12.53 -5.17 1.10
CA ARG A 218 -11.15 -5.64 1.13
C ARG A 218 -10.26 -4.65 0.40
N ILE A 219 -9.08 -4.42 0.93
CA ILE A 219 -8.04 -3.73 0.20
C ILE A 219 -7.55 -4.66 -0.90
N ASN A 220 -7.84 -4.30 -2.13
CA ASN A 220 -7.52 -5.07 -3.34
C ASN A 220 -6.60 -4.33 -4.30
N GLN A 221 -6.27 -3.06 -4.03
CA GLN A 221 -5.38 -2.26 -4.85
C GLN A 221 -4.49 -1.38 -3.98
N VAL A 222 -3.26 -1.20 -4.45
CA VAL A 222 -2.31 -0.19 -3.97
C VAL A 222 -1.94 0.74 -5.12
N GLY A 223 -2.13 2.04 -4.91
CA GLY A 223 -1.77 3.09 -5.86
C GLY A 223 -0.43 3.71 -5.53
N ILE A 224 0.50 3.66 -6.48
CA ILE A 224 1.86 4.17 -6.35
C ILE A 224 2.07 5.27 -7.39
N VAL A 225 2.30 6.48 -6.93
CA VAL A 225 2.55 7.62 -7.79
C VAL A 225 4.04 7.70 -8.10
N LEU A 226 4.36 7.89 -9.38
CA LEU A 226 5.72 7.79 -9.92
C LEU A 226 6.00 8.90 -10.95
N LYS A 227 7.27 9.25 -11.09
CA LYS A 227 7.76 10.10 -12.17
C LYS A 227 7.85 9.35 -13.50
N ASP A 228 8.13 8.04 -13.45
CA ASP A 228 8.31 7.17 -14.62
C ASP A 228 7.73 5.76 -14.33
N GLU A 229 6.48 5.55 -14.74
CA GLU A 229 5.77 4.29 -14.53
C GLU A 229 6.32 3.15 -15.39
N LYS A 230 6.90 3.48 -16.57
CA LYS A 230 7.45 2.46 -17.49
C LYS A 230 8.74 1.86 -16.95
N SER A 231 9.63 2.69 -16.42
CA SER A 231 10.82 2.21 -15.73
C SER A 231 10.47 1.37 -14.53
N ALA A 232 9.47 1.80 -13.73
CA ALA A 232 9.02 1.02 -12.57
C ALA A 232 8.44 -0.34 -12.99
N VAL A 233 7.59 -0.41 -14.02
CA VAL A 233 7.06 -1.69 -14.57
C VAL A 233 8.21 -2.67 -14.88
N LYS A 234 9.23 -2.19 -15.58
CA LYS A 234 10.41 -2.99 -15.91
C LYS A 234 11.10 -3.51 -14.64
N ARG A 235 11.29 -2.63 -13.65
CA ARG A 235 11.96 -3.00 -12.39
C ARG A 235 11.12 -3.97 -11.54
N TYR A 236 9.80 -3.82 -11.47
CA TYR A 236 8.91 -4.78 -10.82
C TYR A 236 9.02 -6.18 -11.44
N GLN A 237 9.10 -6.27 -12.79
CA GLN A 237 9.30 -7.53 -13.49
C GLN A 237 10.70 -8.11 -13.25
N GLU A 238 11.75 -7.30 -13.42
CA GLU A 238 13.14 -7.74 -13.28
C GLU A 238 13.51 -8.16 -11.86
N LEU A 239 13.07 -7.40 -10.86
CA LEU A 239 13.44 -7.68 -9.48
C LEU A 239 12.56 -8.74 -8.83
N LEU A 240 11.24 -8.65 -9.02
CA LEU A 240 10.25 -9.35 -8.20
C LEU A 240 9.36 -10.32 -9.01
N ASN A 241 9.49 -10.38 -10.31
CA ASN A 241 8.60 -11.16 -11.20
C ASN A 241 7.11 -10.79 -11.08
N ILE A 242 6.79 -9.53 -10.72
CA ILE A 242 5.40 -9.03 -10.67
C ILE A 242 4.97 -8.65 -12.08
N GLY A 243 3.85 -9.19 -12.52
CA GLY A 243 3.25 -8.97 -13.83
C GLY A 243 2.42 -10.18 -14.27
N PRO A 244 1.83 -10.15 -15.48
CA PRO A 244 1.97 -9.17 -16.57
C PRO A 244 1.35 -7.81 -16.24
N TRP A 245 1.71 -6.78 -17.04
CA TRP A 245 1.23 -5.41 -16.87
C TRP A 245 0.40 -4.95 -18.06
N LEU A 246 -0.70 -4.24 -17.78
CA LEU A 246 -1.45 -3.44 -18.74
C LEU A 246 -0.96 -1.99 -18.61
N VAL A 247 -0.39 -1.44 -19.67
CA VAL A 247 0.20 -0.10 -19.66
C VAL A 247 -0.49 0.81 -20.67
N GLY A 248 -0.84 2.01 -20.24
CA GLY A 248 -1.43 3.00 -21.14
C GLY A 248 -2.06 4.17 -20.39
N PRO A 249 -2.67 5.12 -21.15
CA PRO A 249 -3.36 6.23 -20.53
C PRO A 249 -4.61 5.75 -19.77
N VAL A 250 -4.86 6.34 -18.62
CA VAL A 250 -6.14 6.18 -17.92
C VAL A 250 -7.26 6.79 -18.76
N ALA A 251 -8.45 6.19 -18.72
CA ALA A 251 -9.61 6.66 -19.46
C ALA A 251 -9.83 8.18 -19.27
N LYS A 252 -10.19 8.85 -20.36
CA LYS A 252 -10.44 10.30 -20.35
C LYS A 252 -11.47 10.66 -19.27
N LYS A 253 -11.16 11.69 -18.52
CA LYS A 253 -12.05 12.21 -17.49
C LYS A 253 -13.10 13.12 -18.13
N SER A 254 -14.38 12.84 -17.88
CA SER A 254 -15.51 13.68 -18.36
C SER A 254 -15.88 14.78 -17.36
N GLU A 255 -15.67 14.49 -16.08
CA GLU A 255 -15.88 15.41 -14.96
C GLU A 255 -14.78 15.19 -13.93
N ALA A 256 -14.36 16.24 -13.25
CA ALA A 256 -13.41 16.12 -12.13
C ALA A 256 -13.66 17.23 -11.11
N PHE A 257 -13.42 16.91 -9.85
CA PHE A 257 -13.50 17.84 -8.72
C PHE A 257 -12.21 17.70 -7.90
N LEU A 258 -11.69 18.83 -7.44
CA LEU A 258 -10.56 18.89 -6.51
C LEU A 258 -10.99 19.73 -5.30
N ASP A 259 -10.87 19.14 -4.10
CA ASP A 259 -11.38 19.73 -2.85
C ASP A 259 -12.85 20.17 -3.01
N GLU A 260 -13.68 19.27 -3.58
CA GLU A 260 -15.12 19.45 -3.90
C GLU A 260 -15.41 20.60 -4.90
N ARG A 261 -14.41 21.21 -5.54
CA ARG A 261 -14.57 22.28 -6.54
C ARG A 261 -14.39 21.72 -7.95
N PRO A 262 -15.27 22.07 -8.90
CA PRO A 262 -15.15 21.57 -10.26
C PRO A 262 -13.85 22.03 -10.92
N VAL A 263 -13.17 21.10 -11.59
CA VAL A 263 -12.03 21.40 -12.45
C VAL A 263 -12.54 21.70 -13.84
N SER A 264 -12.14 22.82 -14.45
CA SER A 264 -12.63 23.27 -15.76
C SER A 264 -11.51 23.77 -16.68
N GLY A 265 -11.82 24.01 -17.94
CA GLY A 265 -10.94 24.62 -18.91
C GLY A 265 -9.62 23.89 -19.09
N ALA A 266 -8.50 24.65 -19.05
CA ALA A 266 -7.14 24.11 -19.18
C ALA A 266 -6.79 23.09 -18.08
N GLY A 267 -7.39 23.22 -16.89
CA GLY A 267 -7.23 22.23 -15.81
C GLY A 267 -7.71 20.85 -16.23
N MET A 268 -8.88 20.76 -16.83
CA MET A 268 -9.41 19.48 -17.36
C MET A 268 -8.54 18.90 -18.48
N ALA A 269 -8.00 19.71 -19.38
CA ALA A 269 -7.13 19.26 -20.46
C ALA A 269 -5.83 18.64 -19.93
N GLY A 270 -5.33 19.12 -18.79
CA GLY A 270 -4.15 18.57 -18.12
C GLY A 270 -4.39 17.36 -17.22
N LEU A 271 -5.64 16.95 -17.01
CA LEU A 271 -6.03 15.86 -16.13
C LEU A 271 -5.94 14.50 -16.82
N HIS A 272 -4.75 14.06 -17.19
CA HIS A 272 -4.55 12.68 -17.60
C HIS A 272 -3.45 12.04 -16.77
N ASN A 273 -3.50 10.74 -16.65
CA ASN A 273 -2.46 9.94 -16.05
C ASN A 273 -2.08 8.84 -17.05
N ASP A 274 -0.79 8.57 -17.17
CA ASP A 274 -0.36 7.28 -17.63
C ASP A 274 -0.39 6.31 -16.46
N ALA A 275 -0.80 5.08 -16.69
CA ALA A 275 -0.89 4.07 -15.64
C ALA A 275 -0.42 2.71 -16.12
N ALA A 276 0.03 1.92 -15.19
CA ALA A 276 0.29 0.50 -15.39
C ALA A 276 -0.41 -0.30 -14.29
N PHE A 277 -1.11 -1.36 -14.70
CA PHE A 277 -1.84 -2.24 -13.79
C PHE A 277 -1.21 -3.63 -13.83
N GLY A 278 -0.80 -4.15 -12.68
CA GLY A 278 -0.25 -5.48 -12.49
C GLY A 278 -0.80 -6.13 -11.24
N TYR A 279 -0.48 -7.41 -11.02
CA TYR A 279 -1.01 -8.15 -9.86
C TYR A 279 0.09 -8.93 -9.15
N LEU A 280 -0.04 -8.98 -7.81
CA LEU A 280 0.62 -9.95 -6.96
C LEU A 280 -0.46 -10.62 -6.07
N GLY A 281 -0.75 -11.89 -6.36
CA GLY A 281 -1.84 -12.59 -5.69
C GLY A 281 -3.19 -11.89 -5.93
N ASP A 282 -3.85 -11.48 -4.86
CA ASP A 282 -5.13 -10.76 -4.88
C ASP A 282 -4.99 -9.22 -4.80
N MET A 283 -3.76 -8.70 -4.84
CA MET A 283 -3.47 -7.26 -4.82
C MET A 283 -3.17 -6.75 -6.22
N GLN A 284 -3.94 -5.77 -6.68
CA GLN A 284 -3.63 -4.99 -7.86
C GLN A 284 -2.65 -3.87 -7.51
N PHE A 285 -1.60 -3.73 -8.30
CA PHE A 285 -0.76 -2.55 -8.32
C PHE A 285 -1.27 -1.59 -9.38
N GLU A 286 -1.46 -0.33 -9.01
CA GLU A 286 -1.69 0.77 -9.91
C GLU A 286 -0.51 1.72 -9.85
N LEU A 287 0.33 1.70 -10.89
CA LEU A 287 1.45 2.63 -11.02
C LEU A 287 0.98 3.84 -11.82
N LEU A 288 1.01 5.02 -11.22
CA LEU A 288 0.45 6.25 -11.77
C LEU A 288 1.53 7.29 -12.05
N LYS A 289 1.57 7.78 -13.28
CA LYS A 289 2.32 8.98 -13.66
C LYS A 289 1.35 10.12 -13.96
N PRO A 290 1.15 11.04 -13.00
CA PRO A 290 0.24 12.15 -13.22
C PRO A 290 0.81 13.18 -14.19
N ALA A 291 -0.03 13.70 -15.08
CA ALA A 291 0.28 14.88 -15.87
C ALA A 291 0.29 16.16 -15.02
N ALA A 292 0.52 17.31 -15.65
CA ALA A 292 0.66 18.59 -14.96
C ALA A 292 -0.63 19.19 -14.42
N GLY A 293 -1.81 18.60 -14.73
CA GLY A 293 -3.10 19.11 -14.29
C GLY A 293 -3.36 18.92 -12.79
N PRO A 294 -4.30 19.70 -12.23
CA PRO A 294 -4.58 19.70 -10.79
C PRO A 294 -5.26 18.39 -10.36
N SER A 295 -4.54 17.54 -9.62
CA SER A 295 -5.06 16.29 -9.07
C SER A 295 -4.39 15.96 -7.74
N CYS A 296 -5.00 15.09 -6.94
CA CYS A 296 -4.38 14.57 -5.71
C CYS A 296 -3.06 13.84 -6.01
N HIS A 297 -2.96 13.14 -7.15
CA HIS A 297 -1.73 12.46 -7.57
C HIS A 297 -0.61 13.45 -7.87
N ARG A 298 -0.91 14.57 -8.56
CA ARG A 298 0.07 15.61 -8.84
C ARG A 298 0.54 16.29 -7.55
N LYS A 299 -0.39 16.65 -6.66
CA LYS A 299 -0.06 17.19 -5.33
C LYS A 299 0.86 16.24 -4.56
N PHE A 300 0.56 14.93 -4.59
CA PHE A 300 1.38 13.92 -3.93
C PHE A 300 2.80 13.86 -4.51
N LEU A 301 2.91 13.76 -5.86
CA LEU A 301 4.20 13.69 -6.53
C LEU A 301 5.09 14.90 -6.25
N ASP A 302 4.50 16.09 -6.23
CA ASP A 302 5.22 17.35 -5.96
C ASP A 302 5.72 17.42 -4.52
N LYS A 303 4.95 16.89 -3.55
CA LYS A 303 5.29 16.94 -2.14
C LYS A 303 6.23 15.81 -1.70
N TYR A 304 5.98 14.59 -2.15
CA TYR A 304 6.63 13.39 -1.63
C TYR A 304 7.56 12.70 -2.64
N GLY A 305 7.49 13.08 -3.93
CA GLY A 305 8.14 12.32 -4.99
C GLY A 305 7.44 10.97 -5.24
N ASN A 306 8.21 9.95 -5.65
CA ASN A 306 7.70 8.60 -5.80
C ASN A 306 7.21 8.05 -4.45
N GLY A 307 6.04 7.38 -4.43
CA GLY A 307 5.53 6.79 -3.19
C GLY A 307 4.19 6.10 -3.31
N ILE A 308 3.86 5.25 -2.33
CA ILE A 308 2.49 4.75 -2.14
C ILE A 308 1.63 5.93 -1.72
N GLN A 309 0.64 6.25 -2.55
CA GLN A 309 -0.28 7.35 -2.28
C GLN A 309 -1.57 6.87 -1.64
N HIS A 310 -2.15 5.77 -2.15
CA HIS A 310 -3.44 5.29 -1.67
C HIS A 310 -3.53 3.77 -1.65
N VAL A 311 -4.53 3.29 -0.94
CA VAL A 311 -5.08 1.96 -1.11
C VAL A 311 -6.54 2.06 -1.54
N SER A 312 -7.07 1.03 -2.21
CA SER A 312 -8.44 1.05 -2.70
C SER A 312 -9.24 -0.17 -2.24
N PHE A 313 -10.49 0.07 -1.89
CA PHE A 313 -11.49 -0.98 -1.75
C PHE A 313 -12.13 -1.35 -3.10
N GLY A 314 -11.77 -0.62 -4.17
CA GLY A 314 -12.39 -0.78 -5.48
C GLY A 314 -13.86 -0.35 -5.50
N ARG A 315 -14.65 -1.09 -6.25
CA ARG A 315 -16.07 -0.77 -6.46
C ARG A 315 -16.89 -1.07 -5.21
N GLN A 316 -17.58 -0.03 -4.70
CA GLN A 316 -18.42 -0.12 -3.52
C GLN A 316 -19.89 -0.11 -3.87
N PRO A 317 -20.66 -1.17 -3.55
CA PRO A 317 -22.12 -1.18 -3.76
C PRO A 317 -22.83 -0.13 -2.90
N ASP A 318 -22.28 0.24 -1.75
CA ASP A 318 -22.78 1.25 -0.82
C ASP A 318 -22.02 2.58 -0.90
N TYR A 319 -21.43 2.90 -2.06
CA TYR A 319 -20.61 4.09 -2.28
C TYR A 319 -21.24 5.37 -1.75
N ASP A 320 -22.51 5.67 -2.11
CA ASP A 320 -23.16 6.92 -1.72
C ASP A 320 -23.35 7.01 -0.19
N ARG A 321 -23.63 5.87 0.47
CA ARG A 321 -23.70 5.77 1.93
C ARG A 321 -22.33 6.05 2.57
N VAL A 322 -21.26 5.51 1.99
CA VAL A 322 -19.89 5.75 2.48
C VAL A 322 -19.52 7.23 2.35
N ILE A 323 -19.80 7.86 1.21
CA ILE A 323 -19.54 9.29 0.99
C ILE A 323 -20.34 10.15 1.99
N GLU A 324 -21.61 9.84 2.21
CA GLU A 324 -22.41 10.57 3.17
C GLU A 324 -21.91 10.42 4.61
N ALA A 325 -21.53 9.21 5.02
CA ALA A 325 -21.00 8.94 6.35
C ALA A 325 -19.66 9.64 6.59
N THR A 326 -18.75 9.58 5.63
CA THR A 326 -17.44 10.25 5.72
C THR A 326 -17.60 11.77 5.76
N LYS A 327 -18.50 12.34 4.95
CA LYS A 327 -18.80 13.78 4.97
C LYS A 327 -19.35 14.24 6.31
N LYS A 328 -20.29 13.50 6.91
CA LYS A 328 -20.82 13.78 8.27
C LYS A 328 -19.72 13.75 9.33
N ALA A 329 -18.68 12.93 9.14
CA ALA A 329 -17.54 12.82 10.02
C ALA A 329 -16.41 13.83 9.72
N GLY A 330 -16.65 14.80 8.84
CA GLY A 330 -15.68 15.83 8.45
C GLY A 330 -14.59 15.34 7.48
N ILE A 331 -14.76 14.17 6.87
CA ILE A 331 -13.88 13.64 5.82
C ILE A 331 -14.51 13.97 4.47
N HIS A 332 -13.91 14.91 3.74
CA HIS A 332 -14.40 15.31 2.43
C HIS A 332 -13.71 14.55 1.28
N SER A 333 -14.21 14.73 0.05
CA SER A 333 -13.56 14.25 -1.16
C SER A 333 -12.43 15.19 -1.55
N GLU A 334 -11.17 14.74 -1.46
CA GLU A 334 -10.04 15.52 -1.96
C GLU A 334 -10.04 15.57 -3.49
N TYR A 335 -10.32 14.44 -4.12
CA TYR A 335 -10.37 14.37 -5.58
C TYR A 335 -11.40 13.35 -6.02
N SER A 336 -12.23 13.72 -6.96
CA SER A 336 -13.11 12.77 -7.65
C SER A 336 -13.12 13.02 -9.14
N ALA A 337 -13.34 11.96 -9.92
CA ALA A 337 -13.44 12.06 -11.36
C ALA A 337 -14.36 10.98 -11.94
N THR A 338 -14.99 11.29 -13.08
CA THR A 338 -15.70 10.30 -13.89
C THR A 338 -14.79 9.86 -15.03
N LEU A 339 -14.42 8.59 -15.05
CA LEU A 339 -13.57 7.97 -16.05
C LEU A 339 -14.39 7.35 -17.17
N GLY A 340 -14.11 7.70 -18.42
CA GLY A 340 -14.82 7.16 -19.58
C GLY A 340 -16.35 7.39 -19.58
N GLY A 341 -16.83 8.28 -18.73
CA GLY A 341 -18.26 8.52 -18.55
C GLY A 341 -19.01 7.47 -17.73
N THR A 342 -18.35 6.41 -17.26
CA THR A 342 -18.99 5.22 -16.67
C THR A 342 -18.54 4.87 -15.26
N VAL A 343 -17.34 5.25 -14.84
CA VAL A 343 -16.79 4.94 -13.51
C VAL A 343 -16.48 6.21 -12.76
N VAL A 344 -17.03 6.35 -11.57
CA VAL A 344 -16.67 7.42 -10.64
C VAL A 344 -15.58 6.88 -9.70
N VAL A 345 -14.47 7.59 -9.63
CA VAL A 345 -13.39 7.37 -8.64
C VAL A 345 -13.44 8.50 -7.62
N ASN A 346 -13.14 8.19 -6.37
CA ASN A 346 -13.13 9.17 -5.30
C ASN A 346 -12.00 8.88 -4.32
N TYR A 347 -11.18 9.87 -4.06
CA TYR A 347 -10.08 9.87 -3.09
C TYR A 347 -10.49 10.70 -1.88
N LEU A 348 -10.63 10.04 -0.74
CA LEU A 348 -11.08 10.67 0.50
C LEU A 348 -9.91 11.36 1.21
N ALA A 349 -10.14 12.57 1.70
CA ALA A 349 -9.13 13.37 2.41
C ALA A 349 -8.89 12.84 3.82
N MET A 350 -8.12 11.77 3.93
CA MET A 350 -7.82 11.08 5.18
C MET A 350 -6.36 11.26 5.64
N GLN A 351 -5.52 11.95 4.85
CA GLN A 351 -4.09 12.00 5.08
C GLN A 351 -3.73 12.61 6.43
N GLU A 352 -4.29 13.76 6.76
CA GLU A 352 -3.95 14.46 8.00
C GLU A 352 -4.41 13.68 9.25
N PRO A 353 -5.69 13.22 9.33
CA PRO A 353 -6.16 12.51 10.52
C PRO A 353 -5.65 11.07 10.63
N LEU A 354 -5.18 10.46 9.53
CA LEU A 354 -4.78 9.06 9.47
C LEU A 354 -3.30 8.86 9.07
N GLY A 355 -2.44 9.83 9.40
CA GLY A 355 -0.99 9.66 9.26
C GLY A 355 -0.53 9.48 7.81
N GLY A 356 -1.08 10.21 6.87
CA GLY A 356 -0.74 10.12 5.45
C GLY A 356 -1.49 9.02 4.67
N PHE A 357 -2.42 8.32 5.32
CA PHE A 357 -3.26 7.33 4.67
C PHE A 357 -4.28 7.99 3.73
N GLN A 358 -4.44 7.46 2.53
CA GLN A 358 -5.48 7.87 1.59
C GLN A 358 -6.27 6.65 1.09
N LEU A 359 -7.59 6.81 1.00
CA LEU A 359 -8.49 5.76 0.53
C LEU A 359 -9.13 6.16 -0.79
N GLU A 360 -9.04 5.26 -1.77
CA GLU A 360 -9.85 5.32 -2.99
C GLU A 360 -11.06 4.40 -2.86
N ILE A 361 -12.20 4.88 -3.32
CA ILE A 361 -13.41 4.07 -3.57
C ILE A 361 -14.00 4.41 -4.92
N THR A 362 -14.64 3.45 -5.56
CA THR A 362 -15.23 3.62 -6.88
C THR A 362 -16.68 3.16 -6.95
N LYS A 363 -17.44 3.66 -7.92
CA LYS A 363 -18.75 3.13 -8.32
C LYS A 363 -18.95 3.21 -9.83
N ASN A 364 -19.89 2.46 -10.36
CA ASN A 364 -20.45 2.75 -11.69
C ASN A 364 -21.33 4.00 -11.62
N LYS A 365 -21.34 4.79 -12.70
CA LYS A 365 -22.24 5.95 -12.88
C LYS A 365 -23.65 5.48 -13.24
#